data_66316ee260240e00742862591e3a9550
#
_entry.id   66316ee260240e00742862591e3a9550
#
_cell.length_a   1.000
_cell.length_b   1.000
_cell.length_c   1.000
_cell.angle_alpha   90.00
_cell.angle_beta   90.00
_cell.angle_gamma   90.00
#
_symmetry.space_group_name_H-M   'P 1'
#
loop_
_entity.id
_entity.type
_entity.pdbx_description
1 polymer ?
#
loop_
_entity_poly.entity_id
_entity_poly.type
_entity_poly.pdbx_seq_one_letter_code
_entity_poly.pdbx_strand_id
1 'polypeptide(L)'
;LAEKLLKEERIFSSYDLPYSTQLIPLSAVCTALMDGNRIYTTSVRYKVKQWYWCGVFGELYGSANETRYANDIVQVVNWINNNGNLPKTVTDFYFNPMRLLGMQSRQSAAYKGVMALILKNRAQDFISGMEMDFSTFSNEKIDIHHIFPRDYCTKNGYDKLKWNSVVNKTPLSARSNREIGGNAPSAYLKRLEKKGSVSSADLDKYVESHWIDHNLLRADDFQ
;
A
#
# COMPACT_ATOMS: atom_id res chain seq x y z
N LEU A 1 9.21 -18.65 -1.57
CA LEU A 1 10.09 -17.50 -1.34
C LEU A 1 9.45 -16.18 -1.78
N ALA A 2 9.00 -16.08 -3.04
CA ALA A 2 8.30 -14.89 -3.54
C ALA A 2 7.09 -14.54 -2.67
N GLU A 3 6.26 -15.51 -2.31
CA GLU A 3 5.12 -15.32 -1.41
C GLU A 3 5.56 -14.77 -0.03
N LYS A 4 6.63 -15.31 0.55
CA LYS A 4 7.14 -14.81 1.83
C LYS A 4 7.59 -13.35 1.71
N LEU A 5 8.29 -12.99 0.64
CA LEU A 5 8.72 -11.63 0.36
C LEU A 5 7.52 -10.69 0.19
N LEU A 6 6.49 -11.12 -0.54
CA LEU A 6 5.26 -10.35 -0.74
C LEU A 6 4.48 -10.14 0.56
N LYS A 7 4.37 -11.17 1.41
CA LYS A 7 3.76 -11.04 2.75
C LYS A 7 4.50 -10.04 3.65
N GLU A 8 5.83 -10.00 3.57
CA GLU A 8 6.61 -8.97 4.28
C GLU A 8 6.34 -7.56 3.74
N GLU A 9 6.02 -7.45 2.47
CA GLU A 9 5.60 -6.20 1.84
C GLU A 9 4.09 -5.93 1.99
N ARG A 10 3.40 -6.69 2.86
CA ARG A 10 1.96 -6.57 3.17
C ARG A 10 1.03 -6.87 1.99
N ILE A 11 1.49 -7.67 1.07
CA ILE A 11 0.68 -8.22 -0.03
C ILE A 11 0.25 -9.62 0.40
N PHE A 12 -0.99 -9.77 0.89
CA PHE A 12 -1.46 -10.97 1.57
C PHE A 12 -2.23 -11.93 0.67
N SER A 13 -2.83 -11.43 -0.39
CA SER A 13 -3.64 -12.24 -1.32
C SER A 13 -3.37 -11.88 -2.78
N SER A 14 -3.85 -12.71 -3.70
CA SER A 14 -3.80 -12.43 -5.14
C SER A 14 -4.58 -11.17 -5.53
N TYR A 15 -5.61 -10.79 -4.76
CA TYR A 15 -6.39 -9.57 -4.98
C TYR A 15 -5.59 -8.30 -4.65
N ASP A 16 -4.66 -8.39 -3.69
CA ASP A 16 -3.82 -7.28 -3.26
C ASP A 16 -2.58 -7.13 -4.14
N LEU A 17 -2.30 -8.14 -4.96
CA LEU A 17 -1.11 -8.17 -5.81
C LEU A 17 -1.18 -7.05 -6.86
N PRO A 18 -0.20 -6.11 -6.90
CA PRO A 18 -0.17 -5.03 -7.89
C PRO A 18 -0.20 -5.55 -9.33
N TYR A 19 0.79 -6.38 -9.70
CA TYR A 19 0.88 -7.04 -10.98
C TYR A 19 1.07 -8.54 -10.82
N SER A 20 0.09 -9.34 -11.26
CA SER A 20 0.22 -10.80 -11.30
C SER A 20 1.35 -11.25 -12.23
N THR A 21 1.59 -10.51 -13.31
CA THR A 21 2.65 -10.76 -14.29
C THR A 21 4.05 -10.59 -13.70
N GLN A 22 4.23 -9.70 -12.70
CA GLN A 22 5.53 -9.51 -12.04
C GLN A 22 5.93 -10.69 -11.13
N LEU A 23 4.98 -11.59 -10.79
CA LEU A 23 5.30 -12.83 -10.07
C LEU A 23 6.26 -13.73 -10.84
N ILE A 24 6.19 -13.73 -12.18
CA ILE A 24 7.05 -14.57 -13.03
C ILE A 24 8.52 -14.21 -12.81
N PRO A 25 8.97 -12.97 -13.10
CA PRO A 25 10.36 -12.60 -12.87
C PRO A 25 10.73 -12.60 -11.38
N LEU A 26 9.82 -12.25 -10.46
CA LEU A 26 10.09 -12.30 -9.02
C LEU A 26 10.41 -13.72 -8.56
N SER A 27 9.63 -14.70 -9.00
CA SER A 27 9.87 -16.11 -8.64
C SER A 27 11.19 -16.63 -9.22
N ALA A 28 11.50 -16.29 -10.47
CA ALA A 28 12.75 -16.67 -11.12
C ALA A 28 13.96 -16.04 -10.43
N VAL A 29 13.92 -14.74 -10.11
CA VAL A 29 14.97 -14.05 -9.36
C VAL A 29 15.16 -14.66 -7.97
N CYS A 30 14.08 -14.89 -7.22
CA CYS A 30 14.16 -15.56 -5.92
C CYS A 30 14.81 -16.93 -6.01
N THR A 31 14.47 -17.72 -7.03
CA THR A 31 15.04 -19.06 -7.25
C THR A 31 16.53 -18.98 -7.59
N ALA A 32 16.92 -18.10 -8.50
CA ALA A 32 18.33 -17.90 -8.85
C ALA A 32 19.19 -17.44 -7.68
N LEU A 33 18.62 -16.73 -6.70
CA LEU A 33 19.30 -16.24 -5.49
C LEU A 33 19.24 -17.23 -4.32
N MET A 34 18.61 -18.41 -4.49
CA MET A 34 18.68 -19.49 -3.49
C MET A 34 20.06 -20.14 -3.42
N ASP A 35 20.78 -20.16 -4.52
CA ASP A 35 22.12 -20.66 -4.54
C ASP A 35 22.99 -19.86 -3.56
N GLY A 36 23.71 -20.58 -2.67
CA GLY A 36 24.45 -19.99 -1.58
C GLY A 36 23.62 -19.25 -0.53
N ASN A 37 22.29 -19.49 -0.47
CA ASN A 37 21.38 -18.84 0.49
C ASN A 37 21.33 -17.29 0.40
N ARG A 38 21.68 -16.70 -0.73
CA ARG A 38 21.84 -15.26 -0.92
C ARG A 38 20.55 -14.48 -0.71
N ILE A 39 19.40 -15.05 -1.11
CA ILE A 39 18.08 -14.43 -0.93
C ILE A 39 17.74 -14.11 0.54
N TYR A 40 18.42 -14.74 1.49
CA TYR A 40 18.22 -14.49 2.92
C TYR A 40 19.07 -13.33 3.45
N THR A 41 20.02 -12.82 2.66
CA THR A 41 20.83 -11.67 3.04
C THR A 41 20.02 -10.38 2.97
N THR A 42 20.09 -9.53 4.01
CA THR A 42 19.32 -8.29 4.11
C THR A 42 19.55 -7.35 2.91
N SER A 43 20.81 -7.16 2.50
CA SER A 43 21.15 -6.30 1.36
C SER A 43 20.58 -6.82 0.03
N VAL A 44 20.59 -8.13 -0.19
CA VAL A 44 20.01 -8.78 -1.36
C VAL A 44 18.50 -8.58 -1.37
N ARG A 45 17.83 -8.83 -0.25
CA ARG A 45 16.39 -8.63 -0.11
C ARG A 45 16.00 -7.18 -0.37
N TYR A 46 16.80 -6.23 0.13
CA TYR A 46 16.57 -4.82 -0.13
C TYR A 46 16.59 -4.51 -1.63
N LYS A 47 17.61 -4.99 -2.35
CA LYS A 47 17.73 -4.81 -3.82
C LYS A 47 16.55 -5.44 -4.57
N VAL A 48 16.13 -6.66 -4.19
CA VAL A 48 14.95 -7.32 -4.80
C VAL A 48 13.67 -6.51 -4.56
N LYS A 49 13.46 -6.01 -3.33
CA LYS A 49 12.32 -5.15 -3.00
C LYS A 49 12.36 -3.83 -3.73
N GLN A 50 13.52 -3.19 -3.85
CA GLN A 50 13.70 -1.96 -4.61
C GLN A 50 13.29 -2.16 -6.08
N TRP A 51 13.80 -3.19 -6.74
CA TRP A 51 13.40 -3.51 -8.10
C TRP A 51 11.90 -3.77 -8.22
N TYR A 52 11.34 -4.56 -7.31
CA TYR A 52 9.91 -4.87 -7.29
C TYR A 52 9.05 -3.60 -7.23
N TRP A 53 9.33 -2.71 -6.27
CA TRP A 53 8.58 -1.48 -6.08
C TRP A 53 8.80 -0.46 -7.20
N CYS A 54 9.99 -0.39 -7.80
CA CYS A 54 10.22 0.40 -9.01
C CYS A 54 9.31 -0.08 -10.16
N GLY A 55 9.12 -1.38 -10.31
CA GLY A 55 8.19 -1.95 -11.29
C GLY A 55 6.73 -1.56 -11.02
N VAL A 56 6.31 -1.60 -9.77
CA VAL A 56 4.94 -1.26 -9.36
C VAL A 56 4.63 0.23 -9.55
N PHE A 57 5.44 1.11 -8.94
CA PHE A 57 5.18 2.55 -8.95
C PHE A 57 5.60 3.25 -10.25
N GLY A 58 6.50 2.64 -11.02
CA GLY A 58 6.78 3.05 -12.39
C GLY A 58 5.72 2.58 -13.40
N GLU A 59 4.73 1.80 -12.96
CA GLU A 59 3.66 1.21 -13.79
C GLU A 59 4.24 0.41 -14.98
N LEU A 60 5.38 -0.28 -14.77
CA LEU A 60 6.20 -0.87 -15.83
C LEU A 60 5.77 -2.28 -16.26
N TYR A 61 4.75 -2.86 -15.62
CA TYR A 61 4.27 -4.24 -15.87
C TYR A 61 2.81 -4.31 -16.34
N GLY A 62 2.25 -3.17 -16.78
CA GLY A 62 0.83 -3.05 -17.16
C GLY A 62 0.46 -3.53 -18.57
N SER A 63 1.42 -3.79 -19.46
CA SER A 63 1.19 -4.25 -20.84
C SER A 63 2.09 -5.44 -21.18
N ALA A 64 1.96 -6.01 -22.38
CA ALA A 64 2.75 -7.18 -22.83
C ALA A 64 4.27 -6.97 -22.61
N ASN A 65 4.85 -7.69 -21.66
CA ASN A 65 6.16 -7.37 -21.09
C ASN A 65 7.11 -8.58 -21.05
N GLU A 66 6.94 -9.56 -21.94
CA GLU A 66 7.79 -10.75 -21.98
C GLU A 66 9.29 -10.36 -22.07
N THR A 67 9.62 -9.40 -22.92
CA THR A 67 10.99 -8.87 -23.01
C THR A 67 11.46 -8.24 -21.70
N ARG A 68 10.59 -7.51 -20.99
CA ARG A 68 10.93 -6.94 -19.68
C ARG A 68 11.19 -8.04 -18.65
N TYR A 69 10.37 -9.07 -18.61
CA TYR A 69 10.55 -10.19 -17.66
C TYR A 69 11.90 -10.89 -17.88
N ALA A 70 12.22 -11.21 -19.13
CA ALA A 70 13.49 -11.85 -19.48
C ALA A 70 14.69 -10.97 -19.10
N ASN A 71 14.63 -9.69 -19.41
CA ASN A 71 15.69 -8.74 -19.08
C ASN A 71 15.83 -8.58 -17.56
N ASP A 72 14.74 -8.41 -16.83
CA ASP A 72 14.78 -8.20 -15.39
C ASP A 72 15.38 -9.38 -14.64
N ILE A 73 15.04 -10.64 -15.04
CA ILE A 73 15.62 -11.83 -14.42
C ILE A 73 17.15 -11.78 -14.50
N VAL A 74 17.69 -11.51 -15.69
CA VAL A 74 19.15 -11.45 -15.92
C VAL A 74 19.78 -10.26 -15.22
N GLN A 75 19.20 -9.05 -15.39
CA GLN A 75 19.79 -7.81 -14.89
C GLN A 75 19.75 -7.75 -13.36
N VAL A 76 18.67 -8.16 -12.72
CA VAL A 76 18.55 -8.15 -11.24
C VAL A 76 19.53 -9.14 -10.61
N VAL A 77 19.64 -10.35 -11.16
CA VAL A 77 20.59 -11.33 -10.66
C VAL A 77 22.04 -10.85 -10.83
N ASN A 78 22.38 -10.28 -12.00
CA ASN A 78 23.71 -9.73 -12.24
C ASN A 78 24.02 -8.54 -11.32
N TRP A 79 23.10 -7.62 -11.16
CA TRP A 79 23.24 -6.48 -10.24
C TRP A 79 23.50 -6.91 -8.80
N ILE A 80 22.80 -7.95 -8.35
CA ILE A 80 22.98 -8.48 -7.00
C ILE A 80 24.32 -9.23 -6.88
N ASN A 81 24.68 -10.04 -7.88
CA ASN A 81 25.84 -10.91 -7.83
C ASN A 81 27.17 -10.15 -7.97
N ASN A 82 27.22 -9.20 -8.87
CA ASN A 82 28.47 -8.59 -9.31
C ASN A 82 28.59 -7.10 -8.98
N ASN A 83 27.65 -6.53 -8.19
CA ASN A 83 27.51 -5.08 -8.04
C ASN A 83 27.49 -4.34 -9.41
N GLY A 84 26.92 -5.00 -10.43
CA GLY A 84 26.83 -4.50 -11.79
C GLY A 84 25.88 -3.31 -11.94
N ASN A 85 25.59 -2.97 -13.18
CA ASN A 85 24.68 -1.87 -13.51
C ASN A 85 23.27 -2.13 -12.92
N LEU A 86 22.59 -1.04 -12.57
CA LEU A 86 21.20 -1.08 -12.14
C LEU A 86 20.32 -1.71 -13.22
N PRO A 87 19.35 -2.56 -12.85
CA PRO A 87 18.37 -3.08 -13.79
C PRO A 87 17.59 -1.95 -14.48
N LYS A 88 17.23 -2.17 -15.74
CA LYS A 88 16.48 -1.17 -16.51
C LYS A 88 15.19 -0.75 -15.83
N THR A 89 14.49 -1.65 -15.17
CA THR A 89 13.28 -1.35 -14.37
C THR A 89 13.58 -0.36 -13.23
N VAL A 90 14.78 -0.38 -12.64
CA VAL A 90 15.19 0.60 -11.62
C VAL A 90 15.58 1.93 -12.23
N THR A 91 16.27 1.92 -13.38
CA THR A 91 16.68 3.16 -14.07
C THR A 91 15.54 3.87 -14.79
N ASP A 92 14.56 3.12 -15.28
CA ASP A 92 13.36 3.66 -15.95
C ASP A 92 12.32 4.18 -14.92
N PHE A 93 12.49 3.86 -13.65
CA PHE A 93 11.56 4.27 -12.62
C PHE A 93 11.50 5.79 -12.49
N TYR A 94 10.31 6.31 -12.63
CA TYR A 94 9.97 7.70 -12.33
C TYR A 94 8.61 7.76 -11.63
N PHE A 95 8.54 8.41 -10.49
CA PHE A 95 7.30 8.62 -9.78
C PHE A 95 6.94 10.11 -9.71
N ASN A 96 5.78 10.45 -10.29
CA ASN A 96 5.21 11.78 -10.17
C ASN A 96 4.18 11.79 -9.04
N PRO A 97 4.38 12.55 -7.93
CA PRO A 97 3.41 12.61 -6.82
C PRO A 97 2.00 13.02 -7.24
N MET A 98 1.87 13.87 -8.27
CA MET A 98 0.57 14.27 -8.80
C MET A 98 -0.24 13.09 -9.38
N ARG A 99 0.43 11.98 -9.70
CA ARG A 99 -0.21 10.73 -10.13
C ARG A 99 -1.16 10.17 -9.06
N LEU A 100 -0.88 10.41 -7.75
CA LEU A 100 -1.73 9.96 -6.65
C LEU A 100 -3.17 10.50 -6.77
N LEU A 101 -3.34 11.73 -7.19
CA LEU A 101 -4.67 12.34 -7.40
C LEU A 101 -5.47 11.64 -8.50
N GLY A 102 -4.80 11.06 -9.50
CA GLY A 102 -5.41 10.28 -10.57
C GLY A 102 -5.71 8.82 -10.21
N MET A 103 -5.20 8.31 -9.09
CA MET A 103 -5.38 6.90 -8.68
C MET A 103 -6.72 6.68 -7.99
N GLN A 104 -7.76 6.39 -8.76
CA GLN A 104 -9.11 6.17 -8.25
C GLN A 104 -9.50 4.69 -8.20
N SER A 105 -8.97 3.87 -9.11
CA SER A 105 -9.33 2.47 -9.26
C SER A 105 -8.54 1.56 -8.33
N ARG A 106 -9.25 0.76 -7.54
CA ARG A 106 -8.68 -0.31 -6.71
C ARG A 106 -7.98 -1.40 -7.52
N GLN A 107 -8.18 -1.45 -8.84
CA GLN A 107 -7.53 -2.42 -9.73
C GLN A 107 -6.15 -1.94 -10.22
N SER A 108 -5.85 -0.66 -10.07
CA SER A 108 -4.55 -0.11 -10.46
C SER A 108 -3.43 -0.67 -9.58
N ALA A 109 -2.32 -1.08 -10.20
CA ALA A 109 -1.17 -1.63 -9.49
C ALA A 109 -0.56 -0.64 -8.50
N ALA A 110 -0.39 0.62 -8.91
CA ALA A 110 0.14 1.65 -8.03
C ALA A 110 -0.81 1.95 -6.86
N TYR A 111 -2.14 1.90 -7.07
CA TYR A 111 -3.12 2.01 -5.97
C TYR A 111 -2.94 0.89 -4.93
N LYS A 112 -2.84 -0.36 -5.37
CA LYS A 112 -2.60 -1.51 -4.49
C LYS A 112 -1.24 -1.37 -3.77
N GLY A 113 -0.24 -0.86 -4.47
CA GLY A 113 1.06 -0.53 -3.88
C GLY A 113 0.96 0.47 -2.74
N VAL A 114 0.21 1.57 -2.90
CA VAL A 114 -0.01 2.56 -1.82
C VAL A 114 -0.66 1.89 -0.61
N MET A 115 -1.70 1.08 -0.81
CA MET A 115 -2.36 0.37 0.30
C MET A 115 -1.38 -0.57 1.04
N ALA A 116 -0.56 -1.31 0.31
CA ALA A 116 0.46 -2.17 0.90
C ALA A 116 1.50 -1.38 1.71
N LEU A 117 1.91 -0.18 1.23
CA LEU A 117 2.84 0.67 1.97
C LEU A 117 2.22 1.25 3.25
N ILE A 118 0.93 1.61 3.24
CA ILE A 118 0.21 2.04 4.45
C ILE A 118 0.21 0.90 5.48
N LEU A 119 -0.14 -0.32 5.07
CA LEU A 119 -0.09 -1.49 5.94
C LEU A 119 1.34 -1.77 6.44
N LYS A 120 2.35 -1.56 5.60
CA LYS A 120 3.76 -1.72 5.96
C LYS A 120 4.25 -0.70 6.99
N ASN A 121 3.63 0.48 7.04
CA ASN A 121 3.85 1.48 8.08
C ASN A 121 3.18 1.10 9.41
N ARG A 122 2.73 -0.16 9.56
CA ARG A 122 2.08 -0.68 10.77
C ARG A 122 0.77 0.03 11.09
N ALA A 123 -0.01 0.34 10.05
CA ALA A 123 -1.31 0.98 10.17
C ALA A 123 -2.19 0.26 11.20
N GLN A 124 -2.78 1.02 12.13
CA GLN A 124 -3.57 0.51 13.26
C GLN A 124 -5.06 0.77 13.01
N ASP A 125 -5.89 -0.23 13.29
CA ASP A 125 -7.36 -0.06 13.20
C ASP A 125 -7.85 1.02 14.18
N PHE A 126 -8.75 1.88 13.72
CA PHE A 126 -9.19 3.06 14.49
C PHE A 126 -10.02 2.73 15.74
N ILE A 127 -10.62 1.55 15.83
CA ILE A 127 -11.37 1.13 17.02
C ILE A 127 -10.53 0.27 17.94
N SER A 128 -9.87 -0.75 17.38
CA SER A 128 -9.14 -1.72 18.20
C SER A 128 -7.71 -1.33 18.52
N GLY A 129 -7.12 -0.41 17.76
CA GLY A 129 -5.69 -0.08 17.83
C GLY A 129 -4.77 -1.23 17.42
N MET A 130 -5.31 -2.34 16.95
CA MET A 130 -4.52 -3.47 16.50
C MET A 130 -3.85 -3.16 15.17
N GLU A 131 -2.59 -3.58 15.01
CA GLU A 131 -1.90 -3.51 13.72
C GLU A 131 -2.64 -4.39 12.71
N MET A 132 -2.86 -3.84 11.52
CA MET A 132 -3.47 -4.57 10.40
C MET A 132 -2.41 -5.41 9.68
N ASP A 133 -2.05 -6.52 10.30
CA ASP A 133 -1.10 -7.51 9.79
C ASP A 133 -1.81 -8.70 9.10
N PHE A 134 -1.04 -9.74 8.79
CA PHE A 134 -1.58 -10.94 8.16
C PHE A 134 -2.60 -11.67 9.06
N SER A 135 -2.44 -11.65 10.37
CA SER A 135 -3.37 -12.31 11.29
C SER A 135 -4.71 -11.57 11.33
N THR A 136 -4.69 -10.25 11.37
CA THR A 136 -5.88 -9.39 11.26
C THR A 136 -6.56 -9.58 9.91
N PHE A 137 -5.80 -9.59 8.81
CA PHE A 137 -6.32 -9.83 7.47
C PHE A 137 -7.02 -11.19 7.35
N SER A 138 -6.47 -12.23 7.99
CA SER A 138 -7.04 -13.59 7.94
C SER A 138 -8.31 -13.74 8.79
N ASN A 139 -8.44 -12.96 9.86
CA ASN A 139 -9.54 -13.07 10.83
C ASN A 139 -10.63 -12.02 10.60
N GLU A 140 -10.27 -10.85 10.07
CA GLU A 140 -11.17 -9.74 9.82
C GLU A 140 -11.07 -9.29 8.37
N LYS A 141 -12.20 -8.92 7.78
CA LYS A 141 -12.20 -8.30 6.45
C LYS A 141 -11.61 -6.90 6.55
N ILE A 142 -10.48 -6.66 5.87
CA ILE A 142 -9.95 -5.32 5.65
C ILE A 142 -10.68 -4.69 4.46
N ASP A 143 -11.23 -3.50 4.68
CA ASP A 143 -11.92 -2.69 3.68
C ASP A 143 -11.12 -1.42 3.40
N ILE A 144 -11.20 -0.91 2.17
CA ILE A 144 -10.64 0.40 1.83
C ILE A 144 -11.72 1.45 2.02
N HIS A 145 -11.47 2.39 2.92
CA HIS A 145 -12.41 3.41 3.30
C HIS A 145 -11.96 4.81 2.85
N HIS A 146 -12.93 5.70 2.59
CA HIS A 146 -12.65 7.13 2.39
C HIS A 146 -12.42 7.79 3.75
N ILE A 147 -11.27 8.45 3.91
CA ILE A 147 -10.90 9.21 5.12
C ILE A 147 -11.91 10.33 5.35
N PHE A 148 -12.15 11.14 4.31
CA PHE A 148 -13.31 12.03 4.23
C PHE A 148 -14.42 11.31 3.46
N PRO A 149 -15.51 10.89 4.11
CA PRO A 149 -16.53 10.06 3.51
C PRO A 149 -17.16 10.67 2.25
N ARG A 150 -17.50 9.81 1.30
CA ARG A 150 -18.11 10.22 0.02
C ARG A 150 -19.30 11.15 0.21
N ASP A 151 -20.22 10.80 1.11
CA ASP A 151 -21.45 11.56 1.32
C ASP A 151 -21.15 12.94 1.89
N TYR A 152 -20.18 13.02 2.83
CA TYR A 152 -19.68 14.28 3.36
C TYR A 152 -19.07 15.14 2.24
N CYS A 153 -18.16 14.58 1.45
CA CYS A 153 -17.51 15.30 0.35
C CYS A 153 -18.51 15.80 -0.71
N THR A 154 -19.48 14.96 -1.08
CA THR A 154 -20.51 15.31 -2.04
C THR A 154 -21.39 16.45 -1.53
N LYS A 155 -21.80 16.38 -0.25
CA LYS A 155 -22.62 17.43 0.39
C LYS A 155 -21.91 18.78 0.48
N ASN A 156 -20.60 18.76 0.64
CA ASN A 156 -19.79 20.00 0.73
C ASN A 156 -19.25 20.45 -0.65
N GLY A 157 -19.61 19.80 -1.75
CA GLY A 157 -19.22 20.20 -3.10
C GLY A 157 -17.74 20.01 -3.41
N TYR A 158 -17.03 19.13 -2.69
CA TYR A 158 -15.60 18.87 -2.95
C TYR A 158 -15.40 18.15 -4.30
N ASP A 159 -14.28 18.46 -4.96
CA ASP A 159 -13.92 17.86 -6.24
C ASP A 159 -13.82 16.34 -6.14
N LYS A 160 -14.58 15.65 -7.00
CA LYS A 160 -14.61 14.19 -7.08
C LYS A 160 -13.24 13.59 -7.41
N LEU A 161 -12.44 14.24 -8.23
CA LEU A 161 -11.10 13.77 -8.56
C LEU A 161 -10.22 13.69 -7.30
N LYS A 162 -10.34 14.67 -6.40
CA LYS A 162 -9.62 14.68 -5.13
C LYS A 162 -10.18 13.65 -4.14
N TRP A 163 -11.48 13.75 -3.79
CA TRP A 163 -12.01 12.88 -2.72
C TRP A 163 -12.12 11.40 -3.11
N ASN A 164 -12.18 11.06 -4.40
CA ASN A 164 -12.17 9.65 -4.83
C ASN A 164 -10.78 9.11 -5.16
N SER A 165 -9.74 9.91 -5.03
CA SER A 165 -8.36 9.49 -5.22
C SER A 165 -7.84 8.62 -4.06
N VAL A 166 -6.69 7.97 -4.28
CA VAL A 166 -6.04 7.12 -3.27
C VAL A 166 -5.62 7.90 -2.03
N VAL A 167 -5.33 9.21 -2.16
CA VAL A 167 -4.92 10.05 -1.02
C VAL A 167 -6.01 10.24 0.02
N ASN A 168 -7.27 10.08 -0.35
CA ASN A 168 -8.41 10.10 0.57
C ASN A 168 -8.89 8.68 0.93
N LYS A 169 -8.03 7.68 0.84
CA LYS A 169 -8.41 6.28 1.13
C LYS A 169 -7.39 5.59 2.00
N THR A 170 -7.89 4.77 2.91
CA THR A 170 -7.04 3.99 3.80
C THR A 170 -7.64 2.62 4.10
N PRO A 171 -6.82 1.57 4.36
CA PRO A 171 -7.33 0.28 4.79
C PRO A 171 -7.78 0.36 6.26
N LEU A 172 -8.94 -0.20 6.59
CA LEU A 172 -9.48 -0.32 7.94
C LEU A 172 -10.23 -1.64 8.09
N SER A 173 -10.50 -2.06 9.32
CA SER A 173 -11.42 -3.17 9.55
C SER A 173 -12.84 -2.84 9.08
N ALA A 174 -13.57 -3.84 8.64
CA ALA A 174 -14.99 -3.67 8.27
C ALA A 174 -15.84 -3.11 9.43
N ARG A 175 -15.41 -3.34 10.69
CA ARG A 175 -16.05 -2.77 11.89
C ARG A 175 -15.84 -1.27 11.96
N SER A 176 -14.59 -0.79 11.87
CA SER A 176 -14.27 0.64 11.89
C SER A 176 -14.92 1.36 10.71
N ASN A 177 -14.89 0.76 9.52
CA ASN A 177 -15.54 1.31 8.33
C ASN A 177 -17.03 1.56 8.54
N ARG A 178 -17.78 0.62 9.14
CA ARG A 178 -19.20 0.80 9.44
C ARG A 178 -19.49 1.94 10.42
N GLU A 179 -18.64 2.10 11.43
CA GLU A 179 -18.81 3.16 12.44
C GLU A 179 -18.49 4.57 11.88
N ILE A 180 -17.61 4.68 10.92
CA ILE A 180 -17.30 5.96 10.25
C ILE A 180 -18.51 6.46 9.47
N GLY A 181 -19.17 5.62 8.68
CA GLY A 181 -20.35 6.00 7.90
C GLY A 181 -20.08 7.17 6.95
N GLY A 182 -21.11 8.03 6.72
CA GLY A 182 -21.05 9.17 5.80
C GLY A 182 -20.85 10.54 6.47
N ASN A 183 -20.40 10.60 7.74
CA ASN A 183 -20.34 11.82 8.52
C ASN A 183 -19.00 12.55 8.40
N ALA A 184 -18.97 13.81 8.86
CA ALA A 184 -17.74 14.59 8.98
C ALA A 184 -16.68 13.86 9.82
N PRO A 185 -15.37 14.00 9.50
CA PRO A 185 -14.30 13.40 10.28
C PRO A 185 -14.37 13.71 11.77
N SER A 186 -14.55 14.96 12.15
CA SER A 186 -14.68 15.36 13.56
C SER A 186 -15.81 14.63 14.31
N ALA A 187 -16.91 14.31 13.60
CA ALA A 187 -18.06 13.64 14.18
C ALA A 187 -17.81 12.11 14.29
N TYR A 188 -17.23 11.49 13.27
CA TYR A 188 -16.97 10.06 13.35
C TYR A 188 -15.82 9.73 14.31
N LEU A 189 -14.78 10.56 14.42
CA LEU A 189 -13.70 10.36 15.39
C LEU A 189 -14.23 10.32 16.82
N LYS A 190 -15.11 11.25 17.21
CA LYS A 190 -15.77 11.25 18.53
C LYS A 190 -16.59 9.95 18.78
N ARG A 191 -17.23 9.40 17.72
CA ARG A 191 -17.93 8.13 17.84
C ARG A 191 -16.98 6.94 18.04
N LEU A 192 -15.86 6.93 17.28
CA LEU A 192 -14.85 5.89 17.41
C LEU A 192 -14.20 5.89 18.78
N GLU A 193 -13.89 7.06 19.35
CA GLU A 193 -13.38 7.21 20.72
C GLU A 193 -14.33 6.57 21.73
N LYS A 194 -15.63 6.91 21.66
CA LYS A 194 -16.64 6.36 22.53
C LYS A 194 -16.83 4.85 22.33
N LYS A 195 -16.87 4.39 21.07
CA LYS A 195 -17.14 2.99 20.71
C LYS A 195 -15.96 2.07 21.04
N GLY A 196 -14.74 2.55 20.83
CA GLY A 196 -13.51 1.83 21.13
C GLY A 196 -13.05 1.98 22.58
N SER A 197 -13.69 2.87 23.37
CA SER A 197 -13.19 3.29 24.69
C SER A 197 -11.72 3.72 24.62
N VAL A 198 -11.36 4.43 23.55
CA VAL A 198 -10.00 4.88 23.25
C VAL A 198 -9.88 6.38 23.53
N SER A 199 -8.73 6.81 24.06
CA SER A 199 -8.45 8.23 24.24
C SER A 199 -8.27 8.94 22.90
N SER A 200 -8.57 10.25 22.86
CA SER A 200 -8.30 11.05 21.65
C SER A 200 -6.82 10.96 21.23
N ALA A 201 -5.90 10.99 22.20
CA ALA A 201 -4.47 10.91 21.92
C ALA A 201 -4.03 9.55 21.33
N ASP A 202 -4.67 8.46 21.71
CA ASP A 202 -4.36 7.15 21.13
C ASP A 202 -4.99 7.02 19.75
N LEU A 203 -6.25 7.49 19.57
CA LEU A 203 -6.87 7.51 18.24
C LEU A 203 -6.06 8.36 17.25
N ASP A 204 -5.49 9.49 17.70
CA ASP A 204 -4.62 10.32 16.87
C ASP A 204 -3.37 9.55 16.39
N LYS A 205 -2.74 8.76 17.28
CA LYS A 205 -1.62 7.88 16.88
C LYS A 205 -2.07 6.82 15.86
N TYR A 206 -3.28 6.24 16.02
CA TYR A 206 -3.82 5.30 15.04
C TYR A 206 -4.00 5.97 13.68
N VAL A 207 -4.57 7.17 13.65
CA VAL A 207 -4.73 7.98 12.43
C VAL A 207 -3.37 8.27 11.78
N GLU A 208 -2.38 8.72 12.56
CA GLU A 208 -1.03 9.01 12.07
C GLU A 208 -0.31 7.79 11.51
N SER A 209 -0.59 6.58 12.03
CA SER A 209 -0.03 5.33 11.49
C SER A 209 -0.41 5.08 10.02
N HIS A 210 -1.44 5.76 9.52
CA HIS A 210 -1.89 5.75 8.13
C HIS A 210 -1.35 6.93 7.30
N TRP A 211 -0.38 7.70 7.84
CA TRP A 211 0.13 8.96 7.25
C TRP A 211 -0.94 10.04 7.09
N ILE A 212 -1.94 10.05 7.95
CA ILE A 212 -3.00 11.05 7.99
C ILE A 212 -2.68 12.07 9.07
N ASP A 213 -2.74 13.35 8.75
CA ASP A 213 -2.64 14.42 9.74
C ASP A 213 -3.94 14.49 10.56
N HIS A 214 -3.84 14.11 11.83
CA HIS A 214 -4.98 14.07 12.74
C HIS A 214 -5.56 15.46 13.02
N ASN A 215 -4.74 16.54 12.97
CA ASN A 215 -5.23 17.90 13.20
C ASN A 215 -6.14 18.37 12.06
N LEU A 216 -5.71 18.15 10.81
CA LEU A 216 -6.53 18.46 9.64
C LEU A 216 -7.80 17.61 9.63
N LEU A 217 -7.69 16.34 10.01
CA LEU A 217 -8.84 15.44 10.08
C LEU A 217 -9.85 15.87 11.16
N ARG A 218 -9.38 16.27 12.35
CA ARG A 218 -10.22 16.77 13.43
C ARG A 218 -10.87 18.13 13.13
N ALA A 219 -10.21 18.93 12.30
CA ALA A 219 -10.71 20.24 11.84
C ALA A 219 -11.68 20.12 10.64
N ASP A 220 -11.94 18.91 10.13
CA ASP A 220 -12.70 18.68 8.88
C ASP A 220 -12.08 19.37 7.66
N ASP A 221 -10.77 19.63 7.68
CA ASP A 221 -10.03 20.29 6.62
C ASP A 221 -9.63 19.30 5.51
N PHE A 222 -10.26 19.44 4.36
CA PHE A 222 -10.06 18.56 3.19
C PHE A 222 -9.04 19.12 2.19
N GLN A 223 -8.36 20.20 2.45
CA GLN A 223 -7.48 20.87 1.46
C GLN A 223 -6.24 20.08 1.06
#